data_0f57673c875e6ce3df90b34c8e4d4415
#
_entry.id   0f57673c875e6ce3df90b34c8e4d4415
#
_cell.length_a   1.000
_cell.length_b   1.000
_cell.length_c   1.000
_cell.angle_alpha   90.00
_cell.angle_beta   90.00
_cell.angle_gamma   90.00
#
_symmetry.space_group_name_H-M   'P 1'
#
loop_
_entity.id
_entity.type
_entity.pdbx_description
1 polymer ?
#
loop_
_entity_poly.entity_id
_entity_poly.type
_entity_poly.pdbx_seq_one_letter_code
_entity_poly.pdbx_strand_id
1 'polypeptide(L)'
;MLTDTLREPLAVQTALLQHAAPAKRLRLMRALSNSMLSLSRRTIQRFFPTDWIARTIALTYNVALAKKLTEEITKTESEAIRQRSEMNSPDIFAAIIPVIETLEQLHIAYHIGGSFASSAHGIPRATAEVNLVTYLHLSQISEFAEKLQADYYVDEISIRRAIERRSSFNLIHLATMLKVDVFISKGRDFDREAARRAVAYALDDADDAKKVYLASPEDTILAKLEWYRKGGEVSERQLSDILGILRVQAEAIDHDYLRGWALELNVRDLLERLLDDADPITNSGIDDQLS
;
A
#
# COMPACT_ATOMS: atom_id res chain seq x y z
N MET A 1 21.87 -5.09 13.68
CA MET A 1 22.80 -3.94 13.71
C MET A 1 23.13 -3.55 12.28
N LEU A 2 22.80 -2.33 11.85
CA LEU A 2 23.32 -1.78 10.59
C LEU A 2 24.80 -1.48 10.83
N THR A 3 25.67 -1.94 9.94
CA THR A 3 27.10 -1.61 9.97
C THR A 3 27.26 -0.09 9.78
N ASP A 4 28.32 0.53 10.32
CA ASP A 4 28.60 1.98 10.19
C ASP A 4 28.58 2.44 8.74
N THR A 5 28.98 1.58 7.81
CA THR A 5 28.96 1.83 6.36
C THR A 5 27.54 2.12 5.82
N LEU A 6 26.47 1.73 6.50
CA LEU A 6 25.08 1.97 6.08
C LEU A 6 24.39 3.09 6.87
N ARG A 7 24.96 3.53 8.00
CA ARG A 7 24.37 4.59 8.85
C ARG A 7 24.43 5.97 8.18
N GLU A 8 25.58 6.32 7.64
CA GLU A 8 25.78 7.64 7.01
C GLU A 8 24.91 7.83 5.73
N PRO A 9 24.86 6.87 4.77
CA PRO A 9 23.94 6.95 3.65
C PRO A 9 22.47 7.03 4.07
N LEU A 10 22.06 6.30 5.10
CA LEU A 10 20.68 6.35 5.59
C LEU A 10 20.33 7.69 6.22
N ALA A 11 21.25 8.31 6.98
CA ALA A 11 21.06 9.62 7.58
C ALA A 11 20.93 10.70 6.50
N VAL A 12 21.78 10.70 5.48
CA VAL A 12 21.68 11.62 4.33
C VAL A 12 20.37 11.43 3.57
N GLN A 13 19.99 10.17 3.29
CA GLN A 13 18.71 9.87 2.63
C GLN A 13 17.53 10.38 3.44
N THR A 14 17.52 10.15 4.75
CA THR A 14 16.46 10.60 5.65
C THR A 14 16.35 12.12 5.65
N ALA A 15 17.46 12.85 5.77
CA ALA A 15 17.48 14.31 5.74
C ALA A 15 16.93 14.88 4.42
N LEU A 16 17.29 14.28 3.28
CA LEU A 16 16.75 14.67 1.97
C LEU A 16 15.24 14.42 1.86
N LEU A 17 14.74 13.35 2.48
CA LEU A 17 13.32 12.99 2.45
C LEU A 17 12.49 13.81 3.43
N GLN A 18 13.04 14.26 4.56
CA GLN A 18 12.37 15.17 5.49
C GLN A 18 11.91 16.47 4.80
N HIS A 19 12.74 17.00 3.93
CA HIS A 19 12.43 18.22 3.15
C HIS A 19 11.71 17.99 1.82
N ALA A 20 11.51 16.72 1.42
CA ALA A 20 10.84 16.39 0.18
C ALA A 20 9.31 16.44 0.34
N ALA A 21 8.61 17.05 -0.62
CA ALA A 21 7.16 16.99 -0.67
C ALA A 21 6.67 15.53 -0.82
N PRO A 22 5.49 15.17 -0.26
CA PRO A 22 4.90 13.83 -0.41
C PRO A 22 4.76 13.38 -1.87
N ALA A 23 4.41 14.27 -2.79
CA ALA A 23 4.34 14.00 -4.23
C ALA A 23 5.67 13.49 -4.78
N LYS A 24 6.81 14.07 -4.35
CA LYS A 24 8.14 13.60 -4.75
C LYS A 24 8.42 12.20 -4.23
N ARG A 25 8.05 11.89 -2.99
CA ARG A 25 8.19 10.55 -2.41
C ARG A 25 7.30 9.55 -3.13
N LEU A 26 6.07 9.91 -3.49
CA LEU A 26 5.17 9.06 -4.28
C LEU A 26 5.72 8.80 -5.70
N ARG A 27 6.31 9.78 -6.37
CA ARG A 27 6.98 9.55 -7.66
C ARG A 27 8.16 8.58 -7.55
N LEU A 28 8.97 8.68 -6.50
CA LEU A 28 10.05 7.72 -6.25
C LEU A 28 9.51 6.32 -6.04
N MET A 29 8.48 6.17 -5.22
CA MET A 29 7.78 4.89 -5.02
C MET A 29 7.24 4.34 -6.34
N ARG A 30 6.56 5.17 -7.17
CA ARG A 30 6.05 4.79 -8.49
C ARG A 30 7.18 4.29 -9.39
N ALA A 31 8.30 5.04 -9.50
CA ALA A 31 9.43 4.67 -10.33
C ALA A 31 10.06 3.35 -9.89
N LEU A 32 10.27 3.15 -8.60
CA LEU A 32 10.79 1.91 -8.03
C LEU A 32 9.84 0.73 -8.28
N SER A 33 8.55 0.92 -8.06
CA SER A 33 7.52 -0.11 -8.29
C SER A 33 7.45 -0.50 -9.76
N ASN A 34 7.37 0.46 -10.66
CA ASN A 34 7.29 0.22 -12.09
C ASN A 34 8.54 -0.49 -12.62
N SER A 35 9.74 -0.14 -12.12
CA SER A 35 10.99 -0.81 -12.47
C SER A 35 10.99 -2.27 -11.98
N MET A 36 10.63 -2.50 -10.74
CA MET A 36 10.53 -3.86 -10.17
C MET A 36 9.54 -4.72 -10.95
N LEU A 37 8.35 -4.20 -11.22
CA LEU A 37 7.29 -4.92 -11.94
C LEU A 37 7.69 -5.22 -13.39
N SER A 38 8.36 -4.28 -14.07
CA SER A 38 8.85 -4.47 -15.43
C SER A 38 9.92 -5.57 -15.51
N LEU A 39 10.86 -5.58 -14.57
CA LEU A 39 11.88 -6.62 -14.47
C LEU A 39 11.25 -8.00 -14.16
N SER A 40 10.36 -8.06 -13.20
CA SER A 40 9.64 -9.29 -12.86
C SER A 40 8.86 -9.83 -14.06
N ARG A 41 8.09 -8.99 -14.75
CA ARG A 41 7.32 -9.36 -15.94
C ARG A 41 8.23 -9.93 -17.03
N ARG A 42 9.32 -9.23 -17.40
CA ARG A 42 10.26 -9.68 -18.42
C ARG A 42 10.87 -11.04 -18.07
N THR A 43 11.20 -11.26 -16.81
CA THR A 43 11.75 -12.52 -16.32
C THR A 43 10.72 -13.64 -16.47
N ILE A 44 9.49 -13.43 -16.01
CA ILE A 44 8.41 -14.43 -16.11
C ILE A 44 8.08 -14.74 -17.57
N GLN A 45 7.96 -13.72 -18.43
CA GLN A 45 7.71 -13.91 -19.87
C GLN A 45 8.81 -14.71 -20.56
N ARG A 46 10.07 -14.50 -20.16
CA ARG A 46 11.20 -15.25 -20.71
C ARG A 46 11.15 -16.74 -20.37
N PHE A 47 10.75 -17.08 -19.15
CA PHE A 47 10.71 -18.49 -18.71
C PHE A 47 9.37 -19.18 -18.98
N PHE A 48 8.28 -18.43 -19.11
CA PHE A 48 6.90 -18.92 -19.27
C PHE A 48 6.15 -18.14 -20.35
N PRO A 49 6.55 -18.24 -21.63
CA PRO A 49 6.03 -17.35 -22.68
C PRO A 49 4.53 -17.52 -22.97
N THR A 50 3.96 -18.71 -22.71
CA THR A 50 2.55 -19.04 -23.01
C THR A 50 1.59 -18.78 -21.88
N ASP A 51 2.03 -18.90 -20.63
CA ASP A 51 1.18 -18.81 -19.42
C ASP A 51 1.68 -17.78 -18.40
N TRP A 52 2.45 -16.80 -18.87
CA TRP A 52 3.10 -15.79 -18.03
C TRP A 52 2.11 -14.98 -17.16
N ILE A 53 0.86 -14.73 -17.65
CA ILE A 53 -0.16 -14.02 -16.88
C ILE A 53 -0.53 -14.81 -15.63
N ALA A 54 -0.92 -16.10 -15.80
CA ALA A 54 -1.26 -16.97 -14.68
C ALA A 54 -0.08 -17.13 -13.71
N ARG A 55 1.15 -17.24 -14.25
CA ARG A 55 2.36 -17.32 -13.44
C ARG A 55 2.65 -16.03 -12.67
N THR A 56 2.46 -14.86 -13.29
CA THR A 56 2.60 -13.57 -12.62
C THR A 56 1.66 -13.49 -11.42
N ILE A 57 0.38 -13.82 -11.60
CA ILE A 57 -0.61 -13.79 -10.53
C ILE A 57 -0.28 -14.82 -9.44
N ALA A 58 0.10 -16.05 -9.83
CA ALA A 58 0.44 -17.10 -8.87
C ALA A 58 1.68 -16.75 -8.04
N LEU A 59 2.72 -16.22 -8.65
CA LEU A 59 3.97 -15.86 -7.99
C LEU A 59 3.86 -14.56 -7.18
N THR A 60 3.08 -13.60 -7.66
CA THR A 60 2.95 -12.28 -7.00
C THR A 60 1.93 -12.33 -5.87
N TYR A 61 0.85 -13.08 -6.03
CA TYR A 61 -0.28 -13.04 -5.09
C TYR A 61 -0.58 -14.40 -4.46
N ASN A 62 -1.17 -15.34 -5.22
CA ASN A 62 -1.35 -16.73 -4.79
C ASN A 62 -1.87 -17.62 -5.94
N VAL A 63 -1.66 -18.93 -5.78
CA VAL A 63 -2.07 -19.95 -6.78
C VAL A 63 -3.59 -20.05 -6.90
N ALA A 64 -4.33 -19.89 -5.80
CA ALA A 64 -5.80 -20.00 -5.81
C ALA A 64 -6.44 -18.89 -6.65
N LEU A 65 -5.94 -17.64 -6.53
CA LEU A 65 -6.39 -16.52 -7.33
C LEU A 65 -6.04 -16.70 -8.81
N ALA A 66 -4.84 -17.20 -9.11
CA ALA A 66 -4.44 -17.51 -10.49
C ALA A 66 -5.36 -18.54 -11.13
N LYS A 67 -5.67 -19.63 -10.40
CA LYS A 67 -6.57 -20.69 -10.87
C LYS A 67 -7.97 -20.12 -11.14
N LYS A 68 -8.53 -19.37 -10.21
CA LYS A 68 -9.86 -18.75 -10.35
C LYS A 68 -9.93 -17.85 -11.58
N LEU A 69 -8.94 -16.97 -11.78
CA LEU A 69 -8.87 -16.10 -12.95
C LEU A 69 -8.79 -16.88 -14.27
N THR A 70 -8.01 -17.95 -14.29
CA THR A 70 -7.86 -18.80 -15.49
C THR A 70 -9.15 -19.57 -15.82
N GLU A 71 -9.93 -19.95 -14.81
CA GLU A 71 -11.20 -20.67 -14.98
C GLU A 71 -12.33 -19.73 -15.44
N GLU A 72 -12.32 -18.46 -15.03
CA GLU A 72 -13.38 -17.49 -15.31
C GLU A 72 -13.16 -16.70 -16.61
N ILE A 73 -11.93 -16.59 -17.08
CA ILE A 73 -11.57 -15.85 -18.30
C ILE A 73 -11.61 -16.81 -19.50
N THR A 74 -12.44 -16.48 -20.50
CA THR A 74 -12.48 -17.21 -21.76
C THR A 74 -11.16 -17.10 -22.53
N LYS A 75 -10.91 -18.03 -23.47
CA LYS A 75 -9.70 -18.04 -24.31
C LYS A 75 -9.54 -16.73 -25.09
N THR A 76 -10.63 -16.17 -25.59
CA THR A 76 -10.64 -14.90 -26.34
C THR A 76 -10.34 -13.71 -25.46
N GLU A 77 -10.91 -13.67 -24.24
CA GLU A 77 -10.62 -12.63 -23.24
C GLU A 77 -9.16 -12.72 -22.78
N SER A 78 -8.63 -13.92 -22.58
CA SER A 78 -7.21 -14.15 -22.21
C SER A 78 -6.27 -13.57 -23.26
N GLU A 79 -6.60 -13.67 -24.54
CA GLU A 79 -5.80 -13.14 -25.63
C GLU A 79 -5.85 -11.60 -25.69
N ALA A 80 -7.01 -11.01 -25.49
CA ALA A 80 -7.19 -9.56 -25.40
C ALA A 80 -6.47 -8.96 -24.19
N ILE A 81 -6.54 -9.60 -23.02
CA ILE A 81 -5.81 -9.23 -21.81
C ILE A 81 -4.30 -9.30 -22.06
N ARG A 82 -3.84 -10.37 -22.69
CA ARG A 82 -2.44 -10.55 -23.05
C ARG A 82 -1.93 -9.42 -23.94
N GLN A 83 -2.66 -9.08 -25.00
CA GLN A 83 -2.29 -7.98 -25.91
C GLN A 83 -2.26 -6.63 -25.17
N ARG A 84 -3.26 -6.32 -24.35
CA ARG A 84 -3.28 -5.10 -23.52
C ARG A 84 -2.09 -5.04 -22.57
N SER A 85 -1.76 -6.15 -21.92
CA SER A 85 -0.63 -6.22 -20.99
C SER A 85 0.72 -6.13 -21.69
N GLU A 86 0.87 -6.65 -22.91
CA GLU A 86 2.10 -6.56 -23.69
C GLU A 86 2.37 -5.12 -24.18
N MET A 87 1.31 -4.36 -24.48
CA MET A 87 1.41 -2.96 -24.93
C MET A 87 1.67 -1.97 -23.80
N ASN A 88 1.31 -2.30 -22.57
CA ASN A 88 1.40 -1.37 -21.44
C ASN A 88 2.51 -1.76 -20.45
N SER A 89 3.35 -0.80 -20.11
CA SER A 89 4.27 -0.95 -18.97
C SER A 89 3.49 -1.02 -17.67
N PRO A 90 3.88 -1.86 -16.69
CA PRO A 90 3.26 -1.84 -15.39
C PRO A 90 3.36 -0.45 -14.75
N ASP A 91 2.22 0.12 -14.37
CA ASP A 91 2.15 1.39 -13.67
C ASP A 91 1.15 1.29 -12.51
N ILE A 92 1.65 1.46 -11.30
CA ILE A 92 0.82 1.33 -10.09
C ILE A 92 -0.26 2.43 -10.01
N PHE A 93 -0.01 3.61 -10.58
CA PHE A 93 -1.02 4.67 -10.61
C PHE A 93 -2.13 4.34 -11.61
N ALA A 94 -1.80 3.75 -12.75
CA ALA A 94 -2.81 3.29 -13.71
C ALA A 94 -3.74 2.22 -13.11
N ALA A 95 -3.24 1.45 -12.13
CA ALA A 95 -4.05 0.42 -11.46
C ALA A 95 -4.91 0.96 -10.31
N ILE A 96 -4.68 2.15 -9.78
CA ILE A 96 -5.45 2.66 -8.64
C ILE A 96 -6.37 3.82 -9.00
N ILE A 97 -5.97 4.69 -9.95
CA ILE A 97 -6.74 5.90 -10.28
C ILE A 97 -8.18 5.57 -10.70
N PRO A 98 -8.47 4.61 -11.60
CA PRO A 98 -9.86 4.31 -11.99
C PRO A 98 -10.72 3.80 -10.83
N VAL A 99 -10.13 3.05 -9.88
CA VAL A 99 -10.83 2.59 -8.68
C VAL A 99 -11.22 3.79 -7.80
N ILE A 100 -10.29 4.73 -7.61
CA ILE A 100 -10.53 5.96 -6.85
C ILE A 100 -11.62 6.79 -7.51
N GLU A 101 -11.55 7.01 -8.81
CA GLU A 101 -12.54 7.77 -9.57
C GLU A 101 -13.94 7.14 -9.48
N THR A 102 -14.00 5.81 -9.52
CA THR A 102 -15.26 5.09 -9.33
C THR A 102 -15.83 5.32 -7.92
N LEU A 103 -15.01 5.25 -6.87
CA LEU A 103 -15.45 5.53 -5.51
C LEU A 103 -15.91 6.97 -5.34
N GLU A 104 -15.20 7.94 -5.91
CA GLU A 104 -15.55 9.36 -5.88
C GLU A 104 -16.87 9.63 -6.62
N GLN A 105 -17.06 9.05 -7.81
CA GLN A 105 -18.32 9.16 -8.57
C GLN A 105 -19.52 8.58 -7.82
N LEU A 106 -19.31 7.50 -7.06
CA LEU A 106 -20.33 6.86 -6.24
C LEU A 106 -20.47 7.50 -4.85
N HIS A 107 -19.74 8.58 -4.56
CA HIS A 107 -19.70 9.26 -3.27
C HIS A 107 -19.34 8.30 -2.10
N ILE A 108 -18.46 7.35 -2.37
CA ILE A 108 -17.99 6.38 -1.39
C ILE A 108 -16.69 6.88 -0.77
N ALA A 109 -16.67 7.06 0.55
CA ALA A 109 -15.49 7.48 1.27
C ALA A 109 -14.40 6.40 1.21
N TYR A 110 -13.15 6.83 1.05
CA TYR A 110 -11.97 5.96 1.01
C TYR A 110 -10.72 6.66 1.53
N HIS A 111 -9.72 5.88 1.88
CA HIS A 111 -8.33 6.32 1.98
C HIS A 111 -7.37 5.20 1.60
N ILE A 112 -6.20 5.57 1.10
CA ILE A 112 -5.13 4.64 0.78
C ILE A 112 -4.23 4.50 2.00
N GLY A 113 -3.90 3.27 2.36
CA GLY A 113 -3.00 2.92 3.47
C GLY A 113 -1.78 2.12 3.00
N GLY A 114 -1.33 1.24 3.87
CA GLY A 114 -0.28 0.26 3.58
C GLY A 114 1.04 0.86 3.09
N SER A 115 1.67 0.20 2.12
CA SER A 115 2.97 0.60 1.57
C SER A 115 2.93 1.90 0.79
N PHE A 116 1.79 2.24 0.21
CA PHE A 116 1.60 3.48 -0.54
C PHE A 116 1.67 4.68 0.42
N ALA A 117 0.87 4.67 1.49
CA ALA A 117 0.87 5.73 2.51
C ALA A 117 2.22 5.80 3.23
N SER A 118 2.83 4.65 3.61
CA SER A 118 4.15 4.69 4.24
C SER A 118 5.25 5.24 3.34
N SER A 119 5.17 5.05 2.02
CA SER A 119 6.11 5.66 1.07
C SER A 119 5.89 7.16 0.91
N ALA A 120 4.64 7.64 1.02
CA ALA A 120 4.33 9.06 0.99
C ALA A 120 4.83 9.80 2.24
N HIS A 121 4.78 9.15 3.40
CA HIS A 121 5.13 9.75 4.68
C HIS A 121 6.57 9.47 5.12
N GLY A 122 7.16 8.36 4.66
CA GLY A 122 8.48 7.89 5.08
C GLY A 122 9.45 7.68 3.93
N ILE A 123 10.19 6.57 3.99
CA ILE A 123 11.18 6.19 2.97
C ILE A 123 10.48 5.44 1.84
N PRO A 124 10.48 5.97 0.60
CA PRO A 124 9.84 5.32 -0.54
C PRO A 124 10.47 3.96 -0.87
N ARG A 125 9.64 2.97 -1.13
CA ARG A 125 10.05 1.65 -1.60
C ARG A 125 9.13 1.09 -2.67
N ALA A 126 9.62 0.11 -3.43
CA ALA A 126 8.80 -0.61 -4.40
C ALA A 126 7.66 -1.38 -3.71
N THR A 127 6.49 -1.39 -4.37
CA THR A 127 5.34 -2.20 -3.97
C THR A 127 4.63 -2.77 -5.20
N ALA A 128 4.05 -3.95 -5.07
CA ALA A 128 3.28 -4.63 -6.11
C ALA A 128 1.76 -4.54 -5.89
N GLU A 129 1.32 -3.90 -4.82
CA GLU A 129 -0.08 -3.81 -4.43
C GLU A 129 -0.42 -2.46 -3.81
N VAL A 130 -1.68 -2.08 -3.88
CA VAL A 130 -2.22 -0.90 -3.22
C VAL A 130 -3.29 -1.33 -2.24
N ASN A 131 -3.19 -0.85 -1.00
CA ASN A 131 -4.16 -1.12 0.07
C ASN A 131 -5.11 0.08 0.19
N LEU A 132 -6.38 -0.14 -0.06
CA LEU A 132 -7.43 0.87 -0.01
C LEU A 132 -8.46 0.48 1.05
N VAL A 133 -8.79 1.39 1.93
CA VAL A 133 -9.88 1.23 2.91
C VAL A 133 -11.09 2.01 2.43
N THR A 134 -12.28 1.40 2.45
CA THR A 134 -13.51 2.03 1.96
C THR A 134 -14.74 1.71 2.82
N TYR A 135 -15.79 2.50 2.64
CA TYR A 135 -17.11 2.37 3.27
C TYR A 135 -18.17 1.89 2.26
N LEU A 136 -17.80 1.02 1.33
CA LEU A 136 -18.71 0.45 0.32
C LEU A 136 -19.87 -0.31 0.97
N HIS A 137 -21.09 -0.07 0.52
CA HIS A 137 -22.32 -0.71 0.98
C HIS A 137 -22.85 -1.75 0.00
N LEU A 138 -23.65 -2.71 0.50
CA LEU A 138 -24.24 -3.78 -0.32
C LEU A 138 -25.04 -3.26 -1.54
N SER A 139 -25.75 -2.12 -1.38
CA SER A 139 -26.55 -1.52 -2.46
C SER A 139 -25.71 -0.93 -3.59
N GLN A 140 -24.41 -0.72 -3.39
CA GLN A 140 -23.52 -0.08 -4.36
C GLN A 140 -22.67 -1.10 -5.15
N ILE A 141 -22.77 -2.41 -4.82
CA ILE A 141 -21.91 -3.43 -5.41
C ILE A 141 -22.03 -3.47 -6.93
N SER A 142 -23.25 -3.58 -7.44
CA SER A 142 -23.47 -3.78 -8.89
C SER A 142 -22.99 -2.58 -9.71
N GLU A 143 -23.27 -1.34 -9.25
CA GLU A 143 -22.81 -0.15 -9.92
C GLU A 143 -21.27 0.01 -9.85
N PHE A 144 -20.68 -0.31 -8.70
CA PHE A 144 -19.22 -0.32 -8.54
C PHE A 144 -18.56 -1.35 -9.46
N ALA A 145 -19.10 -2.57 -9.54
CA ALA A 145 -18.58 -3.63 -10.38
C ALA A 145 -18.75 -3.29 -11.88
N GLU A 146 -19.90 -2.79 -12.30
CA GLU A 146 -20.17 -2.40 -13.68
C GLU A 146 -19.19 -1.36 -14.20
N LYS A 147 -18.86 -0.36 -13.39
CA LYS A 147 -17.89 0.69 -13.76
C LYS A 147 -16.46 0.17 -13.93
N LEU A 148 -16.08 -0.90 -13.24
CA LEU A 148 -14.72 -1.42 -13.22
C LEU A 148 -14.51 -2.66 -14.10
N GLN A 149 -15.54 -3.43 -14.45
CA GLN A 149 -15.42 -4.72 -15.15
C GLN A 149 -14.70 -4.66 -16.50
N ALA A 150 -14.68 -3.50 -17.17
CA ALA A 150 -14.00 -3.33 -18.45
C ALA A 150 -12.48 -3.41 -18.35
N ASP A 151 -11.91 -2.97 -17.22
CA ASP A 151 -10.47 -2.86 -17.01
C ASP A 151 -9.96 -3.68 -15.82
N TYR A 152 -10.86 -4.25 -15.01
CA TYR A 152 -10.53 -5.04 -13.83
C TYR A 152 -11.22 -6.38 -13.82
N TYR A 153 -10.55 -7.37 -13.26
CA TYR A 153 -11.23 -8.54 -12.75
C TYR A 153 -11.96 -8.15 -11.46
N VAL A 154 -13.28 -8.31 -11.46
CA VAL A 154 -14.18 -7.95 -10.34
C VAL A 154 -15.08 -9.13 -10.02
N ASP A 155 -15.12 -9.56 -8.76
CA ASP A 155 -15.97 -10.64 -8.27
C ASP A 155 -16.98 -10.10 -7.25
N GLU A 156 -18.22 -9.85 -7.69
CA GLU A 156 -19.30 -9.32 -6.85
C GLU A 156 -19.60 -10.21 -5.62
N ILE A 157 -19.44 -11.52 -5.76
CA ILE A 157 -19.65 -12.46 -4.64
C ILE A 157 -18.60 -12.22 -3.57
N SER A 158 -17.33 -12.04 -3.96
CA SER A 158 -16.25 -11.71 -3.03
C SER A 158 -16.45 -10.34 -2.38
N ILE A 159 -16.92 -9.34 -3.15
CA ILE A 159 -17.25 -8.01 -2.62
C ILE A 159 -18.35 -8.12 -1.56
N ARG A 160 -19.46 -8.80 -1.87
CA ARG A 160 -20.57 -9.01 -0.93
C ARG A 160 -20.10 -9.66 0.36
N ARG A 161 -19.34 -10.76 0.26
CA ARG A 161 -18.77 -11.45 1.43
C ARG A 161 -17.84 -10.54 2.25
N ALA A 162 -17.04 -9.72 1.58
CA ALA A 162 -16.15 -8.78 2.26
C ALA A 162 -16.94 -7.73 3.05
N ILE A 163 -18.02 -7.17 2.49
CA ILE A 163 -18.89 -6.21 3.18
C ILE A 163 -19.56 -6.86 4.39
N GLU A 164 -20.16 -8.04 4.22
CA GLU A 164 -20.85 -8.76 5.30
C GLU A 164 -19.91 -9.11 6.46
N ARG A 165 -18.66 -9.46 6.16
CA ARG A 165 -17.66 -9.87 7.16
C ARG A 165 -16.72 -8.76 7.60
N ARG A 166 -16.88 -7.54 7.08
CA ARG A 166 -15.94 -6.42 7.28
C ARG A 166 -14.48 -6.85 7.07
N SER A 167 -14.24 -7.54 5.97
CA SER A 167 -12.94 -8.05 5.55
C SER A 167 -12.43 -7.33 4.29
N SER A 168 -11.75 -8.03 3.40
CA SER A 168 -11.24 -7.46 2.15
C SER A 168 -11.60 -8.29 0.93
N PHE A 169 -11.58 -7.65 -0.24
CA PHE A 169 -11.63 -8.27 -1.55
C PHE A 169 -10.53 -7.69 -2.43
N ASN A 170 -10.28 -8.32 -3.57
CA ASN A 170 -9.24 -7.90 -4.49
C ASN A 170 -9.82 -7.50 -5.83
N LEU A 171 -9.25 -6.46 -6.43
CA LEU A 171 -9.40 -6.11 -7.83
C LEU A 171 -8.06 -6.38 -8.53
N ILE A 172 -8.09 -6.86 -9.77
CA ILE A 172 -6.89 -7.02 -10.58
C ILE A 172 -7.04 -6.19 -11.84
N HIS A 173 -6.15 -5.22 -12.01
CA HIS A 173 -6.12 -4.39 -13.21
C HIS A 173 -5.57 -5.19 -14.39
N LEU A 174 -6.40 -5.46 -15.39
CA LEU A 174 -6.13 -6.41 -16.47
C LEU A 174 -4.93 -6.00 -17.35
N ALA A 175 -4.71 -4.69 -17.55
CA ALA A 175 -3.61 -4.20 -18.38
C ALA A 175 -2.23 -4.31 -17.68
N THR A 176 -2.18 -4.16 -16.35
CA THR A 176 -0.90 -4.18 -15.60
C THR A 176 -0.69 -5.44 -14.78
N MET A 177 -1.73 -6.26 -14.57
CA MET A 177 -1.78 -7.39 -13.63
C MET A 177 -1.52 -6.97 -12.18
N LEU A 178 -1.73 -5.70 -11.84
CA LEU A 178 -1.58 -5.19 -10.49
C LEU A 178 -2.85 -5.43 -9.68
N LYS A 179 -2.64 -5.77 -8.41
CA LYS A 179 -3.71 -6.02 -7.44
C LYS A 179 -3.98 -4.76 -6.61
N VAL A 180 -5.26 -4.45 -6.44
CA VAL A 180 -5.75 -3.50 -5.46
C VAL A 180 -6.49 -4.28 -4.37
N ASP A 181 -5.96 -4.23 -3.15
CA ASP A 181 -6.58 -4.83 -1.97
C ASP A 181 -7.54 -3.82 -1.36
N VAL A 182 -8.83 -4.11 -1.42
CA VAL A 182 -9.89 -3.23 -0.91
C VAL A 182 -10.39 -3.77 0.41
N PHE A 183 -10.13 -3.05 1.49
CA PHE A 183 -10.56 -3.36 2.85
C PHE A 183 -11.85 -2.63 3.16
N ILE A 184 -12.83 -3.35 3.66
CA ILE A 184 -14.06 -2.75 4.18
C ILE A 184 -13.79 -2.25 5.60
N SER A 185 -14.07 -0.99 5.86
CA SER A 185 -13.92 -0.40 7.20
C SER A 185 -14.67 -1.23 8.24
N LYS A 186 -14.01 -1.52 9.36
CA LYS A 186 -14.62 -2.24 10.48
C LYS A 186 -15.59 -1.36 11.27
N GLY A 187 -15.53 -0.03 11.07
CA GLY A 187 -16.38 0.95 11.71
C GLY A 187 -16.11 1.13 13.21
N ARG A 188 -14.91 0.75 13.70
CA ARG A 188 -14.45 1.05 15.05
C ARG A 188 -14.21 2.56 15.20
N ASP A 189 -14.08 3.04 16.41
CA ASP A 189 -13.76 4.46 16.67
C ASP A 189 -12.46 4.87 16.00
N PHE A 190 -11.43 4.05 16.09
CA PHE A 190 -10.17 4.24 15.35
C PHE A 190 -10.38 4.35 13.85
N ASP A 191 -11.16 3.44 13.23
CA ASP A 191 -11.36 3.44 11.77
C ASP A 191 -12.09 4.71 11.30
N ARG A 192 -13.05 5.22 12.12
CA ARG A 192 -13.76 6.48 11.84
C ARG A 192 -12.83 7.70 11.97
N GLU A 193 -12.00 7.71 13.00
CA GLU A 193 -11.04 8.78 13.21
C GLU A 193 -9.96 8.81 12.12
N ALA A 194 -9.41 7.66 11.74
CA ALA A 194 -8.45 7.54 10.64
C ALA A 194 -9.04 8.03 9.31
N ALA A 195 -10.31 7.72 9.02
CA ALA A 195 -10.98 8.24 7.83
C ALA A 195 -11.16 9.77 7.87
N ARG A 196 -11.50 10.34 9.04
CA ARG A 196 -11.64 11.80 9.23
C ARG A 196 -10.30 12.53 9.07
N ARG A 197 -9.20 11.89 9.49
CA ARG A 197 -7.83 12.43 9.42
C ARG A 197 -7.15 12.18 8.08
N ALA A 198 -7.79 11.45 7.15
CA ALA A 198 -7.22 11.22 5.83
C ALA A 198 -6.96 12.54 5.10
N VAL A 199 -5.78 12.67 4.52
CA VAL A 199 -5.30 13.92 3.90
C VAL A 199 -5.19 13.74 2.39
N ALA A 200 -5.63 14.76 1.63
CA ALA A 200 -5.51 14.78 0.18
C ALA A 200 -4.07 15.11 -0.25
N TYR A 201 -3.47 14.24 -1.05
CA TYR A 201 -2.14 14.42 -1.62
C TYR A 201 -2.19 14.35 -3.14
N ALA A 202 -1.46 15.25 -3.80
CA ALA A 202 -1.23 15.18 -5.24
C ALA A 202 -0.31 13.99 -5.58
N LEU A 203 -0.62 13.26 -6.63
CA LEU A 203 0.19 12.10 -7.08
C LEU A 203 1.47 12.52 -7.79
N ASP A 204 1.50 13.73 -8.35
CA ASP A 204 2.67 14.36 -8.97
C ASP A 204 2.68 15.88 -8.73
N ASP A 205 3.63 16.60 -9.35
CA ASP A 205 3.82 18.06 -9.16
C ASP A 205 3.11 18.90 -10.23
N ALA A 206 2.25 18.32 -11.07
CA ALA A 206 1.46 19.09 -12.03
C ALA A 206 0.37 19.90 -11.30
N ASP A 207 0.01 21.08 -11.82
CA ASP A 207 -0.99 21.96 -11.20
C ASP A 207 -2.38 21.30 -11.15
N ASP A 208 -2.69 20.42 -12.11
CA ASP A 208 -3.92 19.65 -12.22
C ASP A 208 -3.77 18.20 -11.74
N ALA A 209 -2.70 17.89 -11.01
CA ALA A 209 -2.42 16.55 -10.53
C ALA A 209 -3.61 15.94 -9.79
N LYS A 210 -3.93 14.68 -10.10
CA LYS A 210 -4.93 13.91 -9.37
C LYS A 210 -4.57 13.88 -7.88
N LYS A 211 -5.51 14.30 -7.06
CA LYS A 211 -5.42 14.17 -5.60
C LYS A 211 -6.08 12.88 -5.14
N VAL A 212 -5.45 12.23 -4.16
CA VAL A 212 -5.96 11.03 -3.52
C VAL A 212 -5.88 11.18 -2.00
N TYR A 213 -6.80 10.54 -1.28
CA TYR A 213 -6.79 10.57 0.18
C TYR A 213 -5.87 9.46 0.72
N LEU A 214 -4.88 9.83 1.53
CA LEU A 214 -4.01 8.90 2.24
C LEU A 214 -4.32 8.92 3.73
N ALA A 215 -4.18 7.78 4.40
CA ALA A 215 -4.13 7.75 5.86
C ALA A 215 -3.04 8.70 6.36
N SER A 216 -3.24 9.32 7.53
CA SER A 216 -2.21 10.17 8.15
C SER A 216 -0.94 9.38 8.47
N PRO A 217 0.20 10.02 8.75
CA PRO A 217 1.41 9.34 9.20
C PRO A 217 1.13 8.47 10.44
N GLU A 218 0.43 9.02 11.43
CA GLU A 218 0.10 8.33 12.68
C GLU A 218 -0.82 7.13 12.44
N ASP A 219 -1.89 7.32 11.66
CA ASP A 219 -2.83 6.24 11.34
C ASP A 219 -2.16 5.13 10.51
N THR A 220 -1.21 5.50 9.66
CA THR A 220 -0.39 4.52 8.92
C THR A 220 0.49 3.71 9.86
N ILE A 221 1.13 4.34 10.85
CA ILE A 221 1.94 3.66 11.87
C ILE A 221 1.06 2.70 12.67
N LEU A 222 -0.07 3.19 13.22
CA LEU A 222 -0.99 2.40 14.04
C LEU A 222 -1.57 1.20 13.30
N ALA A 223 -2.01 1.38 12.06
CA ALA A 223 -2.50 0.30 11.23
C ALA A 223 -1.41 -0.76 10.96
N LYS A 224 -0.16 -0.33 10.70
CA LYS A 224 0.97 -1.25 10.51
C LYS A 224 1.33 -2.02 11.78
N LEU A 225 1.28 -1.39 12.95
CA LEU A 225 1.48 -2.05 14.24
C LEU A 225 0.39 -3.11 14.49
N GLU A 226 -0.88 -2.77 14.22
CA GLU A 226 -1.99 -3.72 14.35
C GLU A 226 -1.80 -4.94 13.44
N TRP A 227 -1.39 -4.72 12.17
CA TRP A 227 -1.10 -5.81 11.23
C TRP A 227 0.14 -6.61 11.61
N TYR A 228 1.19 -5.96 12.11
CA TYR A 228 2.40 -6.63 12.60
C TYR A 228 2.07 -7.59 13.75
N ARG A 229 1.29 -7.12 14.75
CA ARG A 229 0.80 -7.92 15.88
C ARG A 229 -0.03 -9.11 15.42
N LYS A 230 -0.99 -8.90 14.50
CA LYS A 230 -1.84 -9.96 13.94
C LYS A 230 -1.07 -10.97 13.12
N GLY A 231 0.01 -10.55 12.48
CA GLY A 231 0.90 -11.40 11.70
C GLY A 231 1.93 -12.18 12.53
N GLY A 232 1.83 -12.19 13.85
CA GLY A 232 2.76 -12.89 14.75
C GLY A 232 4.11 -12.20 14.91
N GLU A 233 4.18 -10.92 14.61
CA GLU A 233 5.35 -10.04 14.87
C GLU A 233 6.62 -10.45 14.09
N VAL A 234 6.46 -10.99 12.89
CA VAL A 234 7.60 -11.52 12.09
C VAL A 234 7.98 -10.65 10.88
N SER A 235 7.21 -9.60 10.57
CA SER A 235 7.40 -8.81 9.35
C SER A 235 8.37 -7.63 9.56
N GLU A 236 9.66 -7.83 9.31
CA GLU A 236 10.68 -6.75 9.32
C GLU A 236 10.29 -5.57 8.41
N ARG A 237 9.59 -5.85 7.30
CA ARG A 237 9.12 -4.82 6.38
C ARG A 237 8.14 -3.84 7.03
N GLN A 238 7.23 -4.33 7.90
CA GLN A 238 6.32 -3.45 8.63
C GLN A 238 7.08 -2.53 9.58
N LEU A 239 8.05 -3.06 10.30
CA LEU A 239 8.89 -2.28 11.21
C LEU A 239 9.74 -1.25 10.47
N SER A 240 10.36 -1.63 9.35
CA SER A 240 11.14 -0.72 8.50
C SER A 240 10.29 0.43 7.95
N ASP A 241 9.05 0.17 7.51
CA ASP A 241 8.13 1.19 7.03
C ASP A 241 7.75 2.17 8.16
N ILE A 242 7.50 1.67 9.39
CA ILE A 242 7.17 2.49 10.56
C ILE A 242 8.36 3.38 10.95
N LEU A 243 9.55 2.80 11.08
CA LEU A 243 10.77 3.56 11.38
C LEU A 243 11.06 4.61 10.32
N GLY A 244 10.81 4.29 9.04
CA GLY A 244 10.92 5.24 7.94
C GLY A 244 9.98 6.44 8.10
N ILE A 245 8.74 6.23 8.54
CA ILE A 245 7.78 7.32 8.81
C ILE A 245 8.25 8.14 10.00
N LEU A 246 8.56 7.50 11.14
CA LEU A 246 8.99 8.18 12.36
C LEU A 246 10.20 9.08 12.10
N ARG A 247 11.20 8.59 11.37
CA ARG A 247 12.42 9.38 11.04
C ARG A 247 12.15 10.54 10.08
N VAL A 248 11.31 10.34 9.07
CA VAL A 248 11.04 11.37 8.05
C VAL A 248 10.09 12.44 8.58
N GLN A 249 9.10 12.06 9.38
CA GLN A 249 8.12 13.00 9.95
C GLN A 249 8.58 13.60 11.28
N ALA A 250 9.48 12.93 12.00
CA ALA A 250 10.12 13.38 13.24
C ALA A 250 9.26 14.36 14.10
N GLU A 251 9.48 15.65 13.92
CA GLU A 251 8.84 16.74 14.69
C GLU A 251 7.35 16.94 14.37
N ALA A 252 6.85 16.39 13.25
CA ALA A 252 5.46 16.58 12.79
C ALA A 252 4.50 15.50 13.36
N ILE A 253 5.02 14.46 13.99
CA ILE A 253 4.24 13.37 14.57
C ILE A 253 3.52 13.79 15.85
N ASP A 254 2.21 13.54 15.92
CA ASP A 254 1.43 13.68 17.14
C ASP A 254 1.61 12.43 18.04
N HIS A 255 2.57 12.52 18.96
CA HIS A 255 2.91 11.43 19.88
C HIS A 255 1.78 11.10 20.88
N ASP A 256 1.00 12.09 21.29
CA ASP A 256 -0.11 11.87 22.23
C ASP A 256 -1.24 11.11 21.55
N TYR A 257 -1.55 11.47 20.30
CA TYR A 257 -2.49 10.73 19.46
C TYR A 257 -2.02 9.27 19.25
N LEU A 258 -0.75 9.08 18.90
CA LEU A 258 -0.18 7.73 18.71
C LEU A 258 -0.31 6.88 19.97
N ARG A 259 0.08 7.42 21.14
CA ARG A 259 0.03 6.68 22.41
C ARG A 259 -1.38 6.35 22.83
N GLY A 260 -2.32 7.28 22.63
CA GLY A 260 -3.74 7.08 22.92
C GLY A 260 -4.31 5.90 22.14
N TRP A 261 -4.20 5.94 20.82
CA TRP A 261 -4.73 4.86 19.98
C TRP A 261 -3.91 3.56 20.05
N ALA A 262 -2.61 3.61 20.29
CA ALA A 262 -1.80 2.41 20.50
C ALA A 262 -2.26 1.60 21.73
N LEU A 263 -2.76 2.29 22.79
CA LEU A 263 -3.35 1.64 23.94
C LEU A 263 -4.65 0.91 23.56
N GLU A 264 -5.57 1.60 22.87
CA GLU A 264 -6.86 1.05 22.42
C GLU A 264 -6.70 -0.14 21.45
N LEU A 265 -5.67 -0.08 20.59
CA LEU A 265 -5.35 -1.12 19.61
C LEU A 265 -4.48 -2.25 20.20
N ASN A 266 -4.09 -2.15 21.47
CA ASN A 266 -3.21 -3.12 22.16
C ASN A 266 -1.85 -3.30 21.44
N VAL A 267 -1.22 -2.18 21.04
CA VAL A 267 0.09 -2.16 20.35
C VAL A 267 1.06 -1.15 20.96
N ARG A 268 0.79 -0.67 22.17
CA ARG A 268 1.58 0.36 22.84
C ARG A 268 3.01 -0.07 23.10
N ASP A 269 3.24 -1.31 23.53
CA ASP A 269 4.55 -1.89 23.75
C ASP A 269 5.41 -1.91 22.49
N LEU A 270 4.79 -2.19 21.33
CA LEU A 270 5.46 -2.14 20.03
C LEU A 270 5.79 -0.70 19.63
N LEU A 271 4.87 0.23 19.88
CA LEU A 271 5.08 1.64 19.57
C LEU A 271 6.25 2.22 20.35
N GLU A 272 6.28 2.06 21.70
CA GLU A 272 7.33 2.64 22.53
C GLU A 272 8.72 2.09 22.13
N ARG A 273 8.84 0.78 21.87
CA ARG A 273 10.08 0.19 21.38
C ARG A 273 10.56 0.82 20.07
N LEU A 274 9.65 1.12 19.13
CA LEU A 274 10.02 1.72 17.84
C LEU A 274 10.31 3.22 17.96
N LEU A 275 9.70 3.92 18.91
CA LEU A 275 10.06 5.30 19.22
C LEU A 275 11.50 5.38 19.76
N ASP A 276 11.88 4.48 20.66
CA ASP A 276 13.25 4.38 21.15
C ASP A 276 14.24 4.06 20.02
N ASP A 277 13.89 3.15 19.10
CA ASP A 277 14.72 2.80 17.94
C ASP A 277 14.81 3.91 16.87
N ALA A 278 13.84 4.81 16.82
CA ALA A 278 13.81 5.93 15.88
C ALA A 278 14.66 7.11 16.37
N ASP A 279 14.84 7.27 17.68
CA ASP A 279 15.57 8.37 18.29
C ASP A 279 17.10 8.20 18.10
N PRO A 280 17.80 9.13 17.42
CA PRO A 280 19.24 9.02 17.19
C PRO A 280 20.09 9.12 18.47
N ILE A 281 19.54 9.65 19.58
CA ILE A 281 20.26 9.89 20.82
C ILE A 281 20.48 8.58 21.61
N THR A 282 19.56 7.64 21.56
CA THR A 282 19.66 6.36 22.31
C THR A 282 20.67 5.38 21.73
N ASN A 283 21.09 5.55 20.47
CA ASN A 283 22.07 4.68 19.81
C ASN A 283 23.53 5.11 19.99
N SER A 284 23.81 6.27 20.60
CA SER A 284 25.19 6.76 20.84
C SER A 284 25.77 6.36 22.20
N GLY A 285 25.01 5.67 23.05
CA GLY A 285 25.36 5.40 24.44
C GLY A 285 26.16 4.13 24.73
N ILE A 286 26.63 3.38 23.71
CA ILE A 286 27.37 2.10 23.96
C ILE A 286 28.89 2.22 23.76
N ASP A 287 29.39 3.31 23.19
CA ASP A 287 30.84 3.44 22.88
C ASP A 287 31.69 4.11 23.96
N ASP A 288 31.13 4.59 25.10
CA ASP A 288 31.89 5.29 26.14
C ASP A 288 32.35 4.41 27.31
N GLN A 289 32.23 3.07 27.23
CA GLN A 289 32.70 2.17 28.30
C GLN A 289 33.87 1.23 27.94
N LEU A 290 34.58 1.50 26.86
CA LEU A 290 35.80 0.78 26.49
C LEU A 290 36.97 1.78 26.23
N SER A 291 37.31 2.57 27.23
CA SER A 291 38.56 3.32 27.28
C SER A 291 39.34 2.89 28.52
#